data_790e99372610ca79847bc83ee4b26923
#
_entry.id   790e99372610ca79847bc83ee4b26923
#
_cell.length_a   1.000
_cell.length_b   1.000
_cell.length_c   1.000
_cell.angle_alpha   90.00
_cell.angle_beta   90.00
_cell.angle_gamma   90.00
#
_symmetry.space_group_name_H-M   'P 1'
#
loop_
_entity.id
_entity.type
_entity.pdbx_description
1 polymer ?
#
loop_
_entity_poly.entity_id
_entity_poly.type
_entity_poly.pdbx_seq_one_letter_code
_entity_poly.pdbx_strand_id
1 'polypeptide(L)'
;SNWAGLGDAVRTMQVQRGLGASKLAINSVGGTINIVTKATDARKGGSFKTSITDYGRTKHMLSLSSGVLPNGWAVSAIGSRTYGEGYVDATFVDAWSYFLTAAKDFGEHRVVFTAIGAPQTHGQRRGLLTVDRFNQINSLPDSLGYEGHKWNDDWGYLDGEVLNSKVNGYHKP
;
A
#
# COMPACT_ATOMS: atom_id res chain seq x y z
N SER A 1 1.44 -3.19 -5.95
CA SER A 1 1.32 -1.92 -6.69
C SER A 1 2.24 -0.89 -6.05
N ASN A 2 3.07 -0.20 -6.84
CA ASN A 2 4.04 0.82 -6.35
C ASN A 2 3.36 2.05 -5.71
N TRP A 3 2.05 2.07 -5.68
CA TRP A 3 1.23 3.16 -5.16
C TRP A 3 0.60 2.86 -3.80
N ALA A 4 0.95 1.74 -3.18
CA ALA A 4 0.35 1.32 -1.90
C ALA A 4 0.49 2.36 -0.77
N GLY A 5 1.60 3.13 -0.77
CA GLY A 5 1.83 4.19 0.21
C GLY A 5 1.19 5.53 -0.11
N LEU A 6 0.78 5.76 -1.36
CA LEU A 6 0.18 7.04 -1.76
C LEU A 6 -1.14 7.30 -1.02
N GLY A 7 -1.92 6.23 -0.73
CA GLY A 7 -3.18 6.35 0.00
C GLY A 7 -3.06 7.03 1.36
N ASP A 8 -1.93 6.85 2.04
CA ASP A 8 -1.68 7.47 3.35
C ASP A 8 -1.44 8.99 3.25
N ALA A 9 -0.92 9.43 2.10
CA ALA A 9 -0.62 10.83 1.82
C ALA A 9 -1.79 11.58 1.16
N VAL A 10 -2.86 10.90 0.76
CA VAL A 10 -4.00 11.53 0.08
C VAL A 10 -4.76 12.44 1.04
N ARG A 11 -5.01 13.67 0.59
CA ARG A 11 -5.92 14.63 1.22
C ARG A 11 -7.30 14.57 0.57
N THR A 12 -7.34 14.56 -0.76
CA THR A 12 -8.57 14.57 -1.53
C THR A 12 -8.37 13.77 -2.82
N MET A 13 -9.37 13.00 -3.18
CA MET A 13 -9.45 12.31 -4.46
C MET A 13 -10.65 12.86 -5.22
N GLN A 14 -10.39 13.38 -6.41
CA GLN A 14 -11.43 13.87 -7.32
C GLN A 14 -11.56 12.87 -8.46
N VAL A 15 -12.77 12.34 -8.63
CA VAL A 15 -13.07 11.39 -9.69
C VAL A 15 -14.04 12.05 -10.66
N GLN A 16 -13.62 12.21 -11.90
CA GLN A 16 -14.46 12.68 -13.00
C GLN A 16 -14.73 11.50 -13.92
N ARG A 17 -16.00 11.17 -14.13
CA ARG A 17 -16.44 10.09 -15.01
C ARG A 17 -16.80 10.62 -16.38
N GLY A 18 -16.50 9.86 -17.44
CA GLY A 18 -16.88 10.15 -18.82
C GLY A 18 -15.97 11.15 -19.53
N LEU A 19 -16.40 11.53 -20.73
CA LEU A 19 -15.75 12.52 -21.58
C LEU A 19 -16.00 13.93 -21.00
N GLY A 20 -15.21 14.33 -20.06
CA GLY A 20 -15.26 15.68 -19.51
C GLY A 20 -14.02 16.46 -19.89
N ALA A 21 -14.16 17.79 -20.08
CA ALA A 21 -13.02 18.67 -20.20
C ALA A 21 -12.24 18.65 -18.89
N SER A 22 -11.21 17.82 -18.84
CA SER A 22 -10.28 17.80 -17.72
C SER A 22 -9.54 19.14 -17.69
N LYS A 23 -9.51 19.82 -16.54
CA LYS A 23 -8.64 20.99 -16.32
C LYS A 23 -7.14 20.64 -16.49
N LEU A 24 -6.82 19.35 -16.61
CA LEU A 24 -5.46 18.82 -16.70
C LEU A 24 -4.99 18.58 -18.15
N ALA A 25 -5.67 19.10 -19.16
CA ALA A 25 -5.29 19.01 -20.59
C ALA A 25 -5.02 17.57 -21.11
N ILE A 26 -5.44 16.53 -20.40
CA ILE A 26 -5.29 15.13 -20.80
C ILE A 26 -6.66 14.63 -21.26
N ASN A 27 -6.75 14.27 -22.54
CA ASN A 27 -7.96 13.65 -23.09
C ASN A 27 -8.11 12.24 -22.50
N SER A 28 -9.20 11.99 -21.79
CA SER A 28 -9.51 10.69 -21.20
C SER A 28 -10.89 10.23 -21.64
N VAL A 29 -10.97 9.04 -22.22
CA VAL A 29 -12.22 8.43 -22.71
C VAL A 29 -13.03 7.83 -21.55
N GLY A 30 -12.39 7.36 -20.50
CA GLY A 30 -13.03 6.68 -19.37
C GLY A 30 -13.26 7.54 -18.14
N GLY A 31 -12.56 8.66 -18.04
CA GLY A 31 -12.57 9.53 -16.87
C GLY A 31 -11.18 9.84 -16.33
N THR A 32 -11.13 10.72 -15.34
CA THR A 32 -9.88 11.18 -14.71
C THR A 32 -9.96 11.04 -13.21
N ILE A 33 -8.88 10.55 -12.60
CA ILE A 33 -8.70 10.54 -11.15
C ILE A 33 -7.57 11.52 -10.82
N ASN A 34 -7.91 12.60 -10.12
CA ASN A 34 -6.94 13.55 -9.60
C ASN A 34 -6.73 13.30 -8.10
N ILE A 35 -5.50 13.03 -7.71
CA ILE A 35 -5.11 12.76 -6.33
C ILE A 35 -4.35 13.97 -5.80
N VAL A 36 -4.94 14.64 -4.81
CA VAL A 36 -4.31 15.74 -4.10
C VAL A 36 -3.72 15.19 -2.80
N THR A 37 -2.40 15.26 -2.68
CA THR A 37 -1.70 14.81 -1.47
C THR A 37 -1.76 15.87 -0.37
N LYS A 38 -1.52 15.45 0.88
CA LYS A 38 -1.33 16.35 2.01
C LYS A 38 -0.09 17.18 1.74
N ALA A 39 -0.33 18.43 1.41
CA ALA A 39 0.73 19.35 1.07
C ALA A 39 1.32 20.02 2.33
N THR A 40 2.30 20.83 2.11
CA THR A 40 3.03 21.65 3.08
C THR A 40 2.18 22.75 3.75
N ASP A 41 0.90 22.85 3.42
CA ASP A 41 -0.08 23.74 4.05
C ASP A 41 -0.81 23.11 5.26
N ALA A 42 -0.46 21.88 5.62
CA ALA A 42 -1.00 21.22 6.79
C ALA A 42 -0.65 21.99 8.08
N ARG A 43 -1.56 22.01 9.03
CA ARG A 43 -1.28 22.62 10.35
C ARG A 43 -0.15 21.86 11.04
N LYS A 44 0.65 22.59 11.84
CA LYS A 44 1.65 21.97 12.71
C LYS A 44 1.02 20.89 13.59
N GLY A 45 1.61 19.72 13.60
CA GLY A 45 1.12 18.61 14.43
C GLY A 45 1.62 17.26 13.97
N GLY A 46 1.17 16.25 14.68
CA GLY A 46 1.46 14.86 14.34
C GLY A 46 0.30 13.96 14.71
N SER A 47 0.26 12.78 14.09
CA SER A 47 -0.69 11.73 14.43
C SER A 47 -0.03 10.37 14.28
N PHE A 48 -0.37 9.48 15.19
CA PHE A 48 -0.05 8.07 15.13
C PHE A 48 -1.34 7.28 15.01
N LYS A 49 -1.40 6.35 14.07
CA LYS A 49 -2.56 5.47 13.86
C LYS A 49 -2.11 4.03 13.83
N THR A 50 -2.88 3.18 14.49
CA THR A 50 -2.76 1.73 14.41
C THR A 50 -4.07 1.17 13.90
N SER A 51 -3.99 0.24 12.96
CA SER A 51 -5.14 -0.51 12.45
C SER A 51 -4.81 -1.98 12.49
N ILE A 52 -5.75 -2.76 12.99
CA ILE A 52 -5.67 -4.22 13.01
C ILE A 52 -6.86 -4.72 12.19
N THR A 53 -6.58 -5.60 11.27
CA THR A 53 -7.60 -6.24 10.44
C THR A 53 -7.61 -7.74 10.72
N ASP A 54 -8.56 -8.46 10.11
CA ASP A 54 -8.67 -9.90 10.22
C ASP A 54 -7.33 -10.58 9.86
N TYR A 55 -7.11 -11.76 10.40
CA TYR A 55 -5.90 -12.58 10.20
C TYR A 55 -4.60 -11.97 10.75
N GLY A 56 -4.69 -11.08 11.75
CA GLY A 56 -3.53 -10.51 12.42
C GLY A 56 -2.76 -9.47 11.60
N ARG A 57 -3.29 -9.01 10.47
CA ARG A 57 -2.64 -7.96 9.69
C ARG A 57 -2.73 -6.64 10.43
N THR A 58 -1.58 -6.03 10.66
CA THR A 58 -1.44 -4.79 11.42
C THR A 58 -0.80 -3.71 10.57
N LYS A 59 -1.30 -2.48 10.70
CA LYS A 59 -0.71 -1.29 10.09
C LYS A 59 -0.46 -0.24 11.15
N HIS A 60 0.77 0.28 11.18
CA HIS A 60 1.16 1.46 11.94
C HIS A 60 1.48 2.60 10.99
N MET A 61 1.00 3.79 11.30
CA MET A 61 1.24 4.99 10.51
C MET A 61 1.58 6.17 11.43
N LEU A 62 2.67 6.86 11.12
CA LEU A 62 3.08 8.11 11.73
C LEU A 62 3.01 9.23 10.68
N SER A 63 2.38 10.34 11.05
CA SER A 63 2.31 11.53 10.22
C SER A 63 2.75 12.73 11.05
N LEU A 64 3.67 13.53 10.50
CA LEU A 64 4.23 14.72 11.13
C LEU A 64 4.17 15.90 10.17
N SER A 65 3.88 17.09 10.68
CA SER A 65 3.92 18.33 9.91
C SER A 65 4.47 19.46 10.77
N SER A 66 5.40 20.23 10.21
CA SER A 66 5.92 21.45 10.86
C SER A 66 4.92 22.61 10.82
N GLY A 67 3.91 22.54 9.94
CA GLY A 67 3.19 23.73 9.48
C GLY A 67 4.12 24.68 8.71
N VAL A 68 3.64 25.85 8.38
CA VAL A 68 4.46 26.90 7.78
C VAL A 68 5.26 27.60 8.88
N LEU A 69 6.58 27.53 8.77
CA LEU A 69 7.52 28.15 9.70
C LEU A 69 7.71 29.64 9.35
N PRO A 70 8.09 30.49 10.33
CA PRO A 70 8.30 31.93 10.09
C PRO A 70 9.32 32.26 9.00
N ASN A 71 10.27 31.34 8.76
CA ASN A 71 11.26 31.49 7.69
C ASN A 71 10.78 30.97 6.32
N GLY A 72 9.48 30.71 6.17
CA GLY A 72 8.86 30.27 4.91
C GLY A 72 9.08 28.81 4.55
N TRP A 73 9.65 27.99 5.44
CA TRP A 73 9.73 26.55 5.25
C TRP A 73 8.48 25.85 5.75
N ALA A 74 8.11 24.76 5.08
CA ALA A 74 7.11 23.81 5.55
C ALA A 74 7.55 22.40 5.20
N VAL A 75 7.50 21.48 6.17
CA VAL A 75 7.91 20.08 6.00
C VAL A 75 6.81 19.18 6.52
N SER A 76 6.49 18.14 5.77
CA SER A 76 5.59 17.07 6.21
C SER A 76 6.18 15.70 5.87
N ALA A 77 6.05 14.78 6.79
CA ALA A 77 6.51 13.41 6.65
C ALA A 77 5.42 12.43 7.07
N ILE A 78 5.22 11.39 6.30
CA ILE A 78 4.33 10.27 6.62
C ILE A 78 5.10 8.99 6.40
N GLY A 79 5.09 8.11 7.39
CA GLY A 79 5.65 6.78 7.28
C GLY A 79 4.65 5.74 7.76
N SER A 80 4.55 4.61 7.09
CA SER A 80 3.75 3.50 7.56
C SER A 80 4.38 2.15 7.28
N ARG A 81 4.03 1.17 8.11
CA ARG A 81 4.33 -0.23 7.89
C ARG A 81 3.06 -1.04 8.03
N THR A 82 2.84 -1.93 7.07
CA THR A 82 1.77 -2.92 7.11
C THR A 82 2.41 -4.29 7.08
N TYR A 83 2.10 -5.13 8.04
CA TYR A 83 2.63 -6.49 8.11
C TYR A 83 1.60 -7.45 8.66
N GLY A 84 1.76 -8.71 8.37
CA GLY A 84 0.92 -9.80 8.88
C GLY A 84 0.56 -10.80 7.79
N GLU A 85 -0.22 -11.79 8.19
CA GLU A 85 -0.67 -12.87 7.33
C GLU A 85 -1.92 -12.50 6.54
N GLY A 86 -2.25 -13.29 5.53
CA GLY A 86 -3.50 -13.21 4.80
C GLY A 86 -4.42 -14.38 5.14
N TYR A 87 -5.63 -14.36 4.60
CA TYR A 87 -6.60 -15.45 4.74
C TYR A 87 -6.12 -16.76 4.09
N VAL A 88 -5.47 -16.65 2.95
CA VAL A 88 -4.92 -17.76 2.19
C VAL A 88 -3.50 -18.04 2.65
N ASP A 89 -3.13 -19.30 2.77
CA ASP A 89 -1.82 -19.73 3.25
C ASP A 89 -0.67 -19.06 2.47
N ALA A 90 0.33 -18.62 3.22
CA ALA A 90 1.51 -17.91 2.72
C ALA A 90 1.23 -16.62 1.92
N THR A 91 0.08 -15.99 2.10
CA THR A 91 -0.21 -14.66 1.54
C THR A 91 0.13 -13.55 2.54
N PHE A 92 1.29 -13.63 3.15
CA PHE A 92 1.81 -12.61 4.04
C PHE A 92 2.06 -11.28 3.32
N VAL A 93 2.12 -10.20 4.08
CA VAL A 93 2.56 -8.88 3.62
C VAL A 93 3.55 -8.28 4.60
N ASP A 94 4.61 -7.66 4.10
CA ASP A 94 5.46 -6.72 4.81
C ASP A 94 5.73 -5.56 3.84
N ALA A 95 5.05 -4.46 4.08
CA ALA A 95 5.05 -3.31 3.21
C ALA A 95 5.34 -2.05 4.01
N TRP A 96 6.31 -1.30 3.56
CA TRP A 96 6.61 0.03 4.04
C TRP A 96 6.12 1.08 3.08
N SER A 97 5.74 2.23 3.57
CA SER A 97 5.54 3.40 2.74
C SER A 97 6.09 4.63 3.42
N TYR A 98 6.62 5.53 2.61
CA TYR A 98 7.05 6.84 3.08
C TYR A 98 6.67 7.91 2.08
N PHE A 99 6.31 9.06 2.60
CA PHE A 99 6.02 10.27 1.88
C PHE A 99 6.68 11.43 2.63
N LEU A 100 7.57 12.14 1.97
CA LEU A 100 8.23 13.32 2.49
C LEU A 100 7.99 14.47 1.55
N THR A 101 7.55 15.59 2.05
CA THR A 101 7.43 16.83 1.28
C THR A 101 8.03 17.98 2.04
N ALA A 102 8.78 18.81 1.36
CA ALA A 102 9.34 20.05 1.86
C ALA A 102 9.04 21.18 0.88
N ALA A 103 8.58 22.31 1.37
CA ALA A 103 8.36 23.50 0.57
C ALA A 103 9.08 24.69 1.17
N LYS A 104 9.48 25.60 0.30
CA LYS A 104 10.06 26.87 0.66
C LYS A 104 9.40 27.98 -0.15
N ASP A 105 8.91 28.98 0.54
CA ASP A 105 8.37 30.21 -0.07
C ASP A 105 9.47 31.29 -0.18
N PHE A 106 9.62 31.83 -1.38
CA PHE A 106 10.56 32.91 -1.71
C PHE A 106 9.79 34.09 -2.30
N GLY A 107 9.02 34.79 -1.49
CA GLY A 107 8.12 35.86 -1.97
C GLY A 107 7.02 35.28 -2.88
N GLU A 108 7.07 35.65 -4.16
CA GLU A 108 6.07 35.16 -5.15
C GLU A 108 6.32 33.73 -5.66
N HIS A 109 7.47 33.17 -5.35
CA HIS A 109 7.86 31.82 -5.80
C HIS A 109 7.78 30.80 -4.67
N ARG A 110 7.32 29.61 -5.01
CA ARG A 110 7.30 28.46 -4.12
C ARG A 110 7.99 27.28 -4.77
N VAL A 111 8.97 26.72 -4.09
CA VAL A 111 9.62 25.47 -4.48
C VAL A 111 9.15 24.33 -3.58
N VAL A 112 8.72 23.23 -4.18
CA VAL A 112 8.26 22.05 -3.46
C VAL A 112 9.07 20.85 -3.90
N PHE A 113 9.65 20.14 -2.95
CA PHE A 113 10.29 18.85 -3.13
C PHE A 113 9.41 17.78 -2.52
N THR A 114 9.21 16.67 -3.25
CA THR A 114 8.45 15.52 -2.76
C THR A 114 9.21 14.24 -3.05
N ALA A 115 9.35 13.40 -2.04
CA ALA A 115 9.88 12.03 -2.15
C ALA A 115 8.82 11.04 -1.68
N ILE A 116 8.66 9.95 -2.43
CA ILE A 116 7.71 8.88 -2.13
C ILE A 116 8.35 7.53 -2.41
N GLY A 117 8.06 6.56 -1.57
CA GLY A 117 8.43 5.17 -1.81
C GLY A 117 7.51 4.20 -1.09
N ALA A 118 7.41 3.01 -1.63
CA ALA A 118 6.56 1.95 -1.11
C ALA A 118 7.20 0.57 -1.32
N PRO A 119 8.37 0.29 -0.69
CA PRO A 119 8.96 -1.04 -0.74
C PRO A 119 8.04 -2.05 -0.06
N GLN A 120 7.88 -3.21 -0.70
CA GLN A 120 7.00 -4.23 -0.17
C GLN A 120 7.47 -5.63 -0.54
N THR A 121 7.24 -6.56 0.37
CA THR A 121 7.39 -7.99 0.17
C THR A 121 6.05 -8.65 0.51
N HIS A 122 5.59 -9.54 -0.34
CA HIS A 122 4.33 -10.24 -0.08
C HIS A 122 4.28 -11.60 -0.77
N GLY A 123 3.62 -12.55 -0.13
CA GLY A 123 3.26 -13.81 -0.74
C GLY A 123 2.12 -13.65 -1.73
N GLN A 124 2.11 -14.47 -2.76
CA GLN A 124 1.09 -14.43 -3.80
C GLN A 124 0.32 -15.74 -3.91
N ARG A 125 -0.94 -15.64 -4.32
CA ARG A 125 -1.72 -16.71 -4.90
C ARG A 125 -2.14 -16.27 -6.29
N ARG A 126 -1.63 -16.92 -7.34
CA ARG A 126 -1.86 -16.51 -8.74
C ARG A 126 -3.05 -17.19 -9.40
N GLY A 127 -3.36 -18.39 -8.95
CA GLY A 127 -4.39 -19.21 -9.56
C GLY A 127 -5.65 -19.32 -8.71
N LEU A 128 -6.79 -19.43 -9.37
CA LEU A 128 -7.99 -19.96 -8.75
C LEU A 128 -7.86 -21.48 -8.70
N LEU A 129 -8.26 -22.08 -7.60
CA LEU A 129 -8.39 -23.55 -7.51
C LEU A 129 -9.51 -24.02 -8.43
N THR A 130 -9.27 -25.10 -9.14
CA THR A 130 -10.35 -25.83 -9.80
C THR A 130 -11.21 -26.52 -8.75
N VAL A 131 -12.47 -26.84 -9.08
CA VAL A 131 -13.37 -27.55 -8.18
C VAL A 131 -12.78 -28.92 -7.78
N ASP A 132 -12.15 -29.61 -8.72
CA ASP A 132 -11.52 -30.91 -8.46
C ASP A 132 -10.37 -30.80 -7.46
N ARG A 133 -9.51 -29.78 -7.62
CA ARG A 133 -8.41 -29.53 -6.68
C ARG A 133 -8.92 -29.15 -5.29
N PHE A 134 -9.95 -28.34 -5.23
CA PHE A 134 -10.60 -27.99 -3.96
C PHE A 134 -11.15 -29.22 -3.24
N ASN A 135 -11.87 -30.10 -3.96
CA ASN A 135 -12.40 -31.32 -3.41
C ASN A 135 -11.29 -32.29 -2.98
N GLN A 136 -10.23 -32.41 -3.77
CA GLN A 136 -9.06 -33.22 -3.44
C GLN A 136 -8.42 -32.78 -2.12
N ILE A 137 -8.22 -31.50 -1.91
CA ILE A 137 -7.63 -30.97 -0.68
C ILE A 137 -8.54 -31.22 0.51
N ASN A 138 -9.84 -30.99 0.37
CA ASN A 138 -10.81 -31.23 1.45
C ASN A 138 -11.04 -32.73 1.74
N SER A 139 -10.56 -33.62 0.87
CA SER A 139 -10.59 -35.08 1.13
C SER A 139 -9.34 -35.60 1.86
N LEU A 140 -8.35 -34.71 2.09
CA LEU A 140 -7.18 -35.06 2.88
C LEU A 140 -7.55 -35.23 4.36
N PRO A 141 -6.80 -36.05 5.12
CA PRO A 141 -7.06 -36.24 6.55
C PRO A 141 -6.99 -34.87 7.31
N ASP A 142 -7.94 -34.64 8.20
CA ASP A 142 -7.98 -33.45 9.05
C ASP A 142 -6.70 -33.24 9.88
N SER A 143 -5.99 -34.31 10.18
CA SER A 143 -4.70 -34.26 10.88
C SER A 143 -3.62 -33.47 10.15
N LEU A 144 -3.77 -33.22 8.85
CA LEU A 144 -2.86 -32.41 8.06
C LEU A 144 -3.18 -30.90 8.14
N GLY A 145 -4.38 -30.54 8.63
CA GLY A 145 -4.77 -29.17 8.84
C GLY A 145 -4.99 -28.35 7.57
N TYR A 146 -5.13 -28.99 6.40
CA TYR A 146 -5.34 -28.28 5.14
C TYR A 146 -6.84 -27.99 4.92
N GLU A 147 -7.11 -26.79 4.44
CA GLU A 147 -8.44 -26.32 4.07
C GLU A 147 -8.43 -25.81 2.63
N GLY A 148 -9.30 -26.35 1.77
CA GLY A 148 -9.29 -26.01 0.34
C GLY A 148 -9.45 -24.51 0.04
N HIS A 149 -10.20 -23.78 0.86
CA HIS A 149 -10.40 -22.35 0.70
C HIS A 149 -9.18 -21.50 1.12
N LYS A 150 -8.29 -22.03 1.95
CA LYS A 150 -7.02 -21.40 2.34
C LYS A 150 -5.84 -21.90 1.51
N TRP A 151 -6.00 -22.99 0.80
CA TRP A 151 -4.92 -23.63 0.07
C TRP A 151 -4.29 -22.68 -0.97
N ASN A 152 -2.97 -22.75 -1.06
CA ASN A 152 -2.17 -21.98 -2.01
C ASN A 152 -1.13 -22.89 -2.67
N ASP A 153 -1.27 -23.12 -3.98
CA ASP A 153 -0.34 -23.93 -4.76
C ASP A 153 0.99 -23.20 -5.06
N ASP A 154 1.09 -21.93 -4.68
CA ASP A 154 2.24 -21.10 -5.02
C ASP A 154 3.31 -21.03 -3.93
N TRP A 155 3.20 -21.83 -2.87
CA TRP A 155 4.17 -21.84 -1.78
C TRP A 155 4.58 -23.27 -1.39
N GLY A 156 5.67 -23.39 -0.65
CA GLY A 156 6.18 -24.63 -0.10
C GLY A 156 7.42 -24.39 0.75
N TYR A 157 8.07 -25.48 1.15
CA TYR A 157 9.33 -25.42 1.86
C TYR A 157 10.46 -25.88 0.94
N LEU A 158 11.58 -25.17 0.99
CA LEU A 158 12.85 -25.55 0.38
C LEU A 158 13.95 -25.34 1.42
N ASP A 159 14.70 -26.39 1.71
CA ASP A 159 15.80 -26.35 2.70
C ASP A 159 15.40 -25.80 4.09
N GLY A 160 14.12 -26.05 4.48
CA GLY A 160 13.56 -25.57 5.75
C GLY A 160 13.02 -24.14 5.72
N GLU A 161 13.17 -23.41 4.63
CA GLU A 161 12.59 -22.09 4.46
C GLU A 161 11.28 -22.13 3.71
N VAL A 162 10.34 -21.24 4.08
CA VAL A 162 9.08 -21.05 3.38
C VAL A 162 9.32 -20.28 2.11
N LEU A 163 9.05 -20.88 0.96
CA LEU A 163 9.11 -20.25 -0.33
C LEU A 163 7.72 -20.11 -0.94
N ASN A 164 7.42 -18.96 -1.47
CA ASN A 164 6.35 -18.82 -2.42
C ASN A 164 6.90 -19.16 -3.81
N SER A 165 6.33 -20.14 -4.48
CA SER A 165 6.87 -20.75 -5.71
C SER A 165 7.06 -19.79 -6.87
N LYS A 166 6.43 -18.62 -6.83
CA LYS A 166 6.45 -17.70 -7.96
C LYS A 166 7.35 -16.50 -7.76
N VAL A 167 7.31 -15.98 -6.62
CA VAL A 167 8.27 -14.98 -6.21
C VAL A 167 8.44 -15.24 -4.74
N ASN A 168 9.57 -15.57 -4.35
CA ASN A 168 9.93 -15.69 -2.96
C ASN A 168 9.64 -14.38 -2.20
N GLY A 169 8.33 -14.06 -2.08
CA GLY A 169 7.89 -12.72 -1.81
C GLY A 169 8.18 -11.78 -3.00
N TYR A 170 7.17 -11.10 -3.48
CA TYR A 170 7.36 -10.07 -4.49
C TYR A 170 8.03 -8.86 -3.81
N HIS A 171 9.32 -8.69 -4.07
CA HIS A 171 10.07 -7.53 -3.56
C HIS A 171 10.07 -6.43 -4.62
N LYS A 172 9.43 -5.30 -4.31
CA LYS A 172 9.56 -4.06 -5.07
C LYS A 172 10.31 -3.04 -4.22
N PRO A 173 11.44 -2.56 -4.71
CA PRO A 173 12.13 -1.44 -4.07
C PRO A 173 11.31 -0.16 -4.11
#